data_373724770ec91378cfc20c54347742e9
#
_entry.id   373724770ec91378cfc20c54347742e9
#
_cell.length_a   1.000
_cell.length_b   1.000
_cell.length_c   1.000
_cell.angle_alpha   90.00
_cell.angle_beta   90.00
_cell.angle_gamma   90.00
#
_symmetry.space_group_name_H-M   'P 1'
#
loop_
_entity.id
_entity.type
_entity.pdbx_description
1 polymer ?
#
loop_
_entity_poly.entity_id
_entity_poly.type
_entity_poly.pdbx_seq_one_letter_code
_entity_poly.pdbx_strand_id
1 'polypeptide(L)'
;MIIEDMHEPIISKEDFETVQRMLERRHKEVDLVPKGVLNGVLKCAECGKTMSRNSKKNGKDREFYCCRTYRDHGKAYCTHHFLSSIDAQKMVLASIREKARLALKDDGKLLQELCTMAVDEQTSDRKTLMKQVEKAKARLAEIDIIISNIYEDKALGRIPEHRYLAMTEKYDAEFKKLQSEIEEIENHFSAVDKQQINTEMFIEIIRNYRDIRKLTPQIVSDLIDKIVVGERQNIDGVWVQQFDIYYRFVGLI
;
A
#
# COMPACT_ATOMS: atom_id res chain seq x y z
N MET A 1 -13.27 21.87 20.11
CA MET A 1 -13.13 22.46 21.46
C MET A 1 -11.68 22.19 21.86
N ILE A 2 -10.82 23.20 21.91
CA ILE A 2 -9.44 23.10 22.39
C ILE A 2 -9.49 23.41 23.87
N ILE A 3 -9.05 22.48 24.71
CA ILE A 3 -8.92 22.66 26.15
C ILE A 3 -7.47 23.02 26.42
N GLU A 4 -7.22 24.24 26.89
CA GLU A 4 -5.88 24.74 27.23
C GLU A 4 -5.47 24.24 28.62
N ASP A 5 -4.15 24.08 28.84
CA ASP A 5 -3.51 23.78 30.13
C ASP A 5 -3.86 22.40 30.77
N MET A 6 -4.06 21.35 29.96
CA MET A 6 -4.33 19.98 30.46
C MET A 6 -3.12 19.26 31.05
N HIS A 7 -1.91 19.69 30.76
CA HIS A 7 -0.65 19.11 31.26
C HIS A 7 0.46 20.15 31.24
N GLU A 8 1.50 19.91 32.02
CA GLU A 8 2.70 20.74 32.02
C GLU A 8 3.39 20.70 30.65
N PRO A 9 3.67 21.85 30.02
CA PRO A 9 4.24 21.88 28.68
C PRO A 9 5.70 21.36 28.70
N ILE A 10 6.05 20.52 27.72
CA ILE A 10 7.43 19.98 27.55
C ILE A 10 8.40 21.07 27.11
N ILE A 11 7.92 22.10 26.41
CA ILE A 11 8.69 23.27 25.97
C ILE A 11 7.92 24.53 26.34
N SER A 12 8.64 25.63 26.60
CA SER A 12 7.99 26.89 26.94
C SER A 12 7.17 27.44 25.77
N LYS A 13 6.10 28.18 26.06
CA LYS A 13 5.27 28.83 25.04
C LYS A 13 6.08 29.80 24.18
N GLU A 14 7.06 30.47 24.78
CA GLU A 14 7.97 31.40 24.08
C GLU A 14 8.89 30.68 23.10
N ASP A 15 9.42 29.52 23.48
CA ASP A 15 10.25 28.70 22.58
C ASP A 15 9.42 28.16 21.44
N PHE A 16 8.23 27.67 21.71
CA PHE A 16 7.29 27.21 20.66
C PHE A 16 6.99 28.33 19.66
N GLU A 17 6.58 29.52 20.14
CA GLU A 17 6.29 30.66 19.26
C GLU A 17 7.53 31.14 18.49
N THR A 18 8.70 31.03 19.09
CA THR A 18 9.97 31.38 18.43
C THR A 18 10.29 30.41 17.30
N VAL A 19 10.09 29.11 17.54
CA VAL A 19 10.25 28.07 16.51
C VAL A 19 9.22 28.23 15.38
N GLN A 20 7.96 28.53 15.71
CA GLN A 20 6.91 28.79 14.70
C GLN A 20 7.30 30.01 13.82
N ARG A 21 7.73 31.12 14.40
CA ARG A 21 8.23 32.28 13.64
C ARG A 21 9.44 31.97 12.78
N MET A 22 10.34 31.11 13.25
CA MET A 22 11.48 30.64 12.44
C MET A 22 11.06 29.74 11.27
N LEU A 23 10.06 28.89 11.48
CA LEU A 23 9.49 28.05 10.44
C LEU A 23 8.76 28.88 9.38
N GLU A 24 7.97 29.88 9.78
CA GLU A 24 7.30 30.82 8.88
C GLU A 24 8.32 31.63 8.03
N ARG A 25 9.42 32.12 8.64
CA ARG A 25 10.51 32.77 7.90
C ARG A 25 11.26 31.85 6.97
N ARG A 26 11.33 30.55 7.25
CA ARG A 26 11.91 29.51 6.36
C ARG A 26 10.95 29.06 5.27
N HIS A 27 9.68 29.32 5.40
CA HIS A 27 8.72 29.25 4.32
C HIS A 27 9.01 30.42 3.37
N LYS A 28 10.13 30.32 2.64
CA LYS A 28 10.28 31.06 1.40
C LYS A 28 9.03 30.69 0.60
N GLU A 29 8.27 31.67 0.15
CA GLU A 29 7.42 31.52 -1.02
C GLU A 29 8.32 30.91 -2.08
N VAL A 30 8.30 29.59 -2.17
CA VAL A 30 8.86 28.89 -3.31
C VAL A 30 7.91 29.36 -4.40
N ASP A 31 8.40 30.24 -5.27
CA ASP A 31 7.77 30.53 -6.55
C ASP A 31 7.26 29.19 -7.04
N LEU A 32 5.96 29.02 -7.08
CA LEU A 32 5.30 27.81 -7.53
C LEU A 32 5.55 27.69 -9.03
N VAL A 33 6.81 27.40 -9.39
CA VAL A 33 7.11 26.78 -10.68
C VAL A 33 6.13 25.60 -10.75
N PRO A 34 5.23 25.55 -11.74
CA PRO A 34 4.19 24.55 -11.78
C PRO A 34 4.85 23.19 -11.56
N LYS A 35 4.61 22.56 -10.42
CA LYS A 35 5.17 21.26 -10.13
C LYS A 35 4.73 20.37 -11.26
N GLY A 36 5.67 19.72 -11.98
CA GLY A 36 5.29 18.82 -13.07
C GLY A 36 4.25 17.83 -12.56
N VAL A 37 3.25 17.55 -13.36
CA VAL A 37 2.05 16.76 -12.99
C VAL A 37 2.41 15.43 -12.34
N LEU A 38 3.56 14.83 -12.71
CA LEU A 38 4.05 13.56 -12.16
C LEU A 38 5.12 13.71 -11.05
N ASN A 39 5.31 14.92 -10.52
CA ASN A 39 6.28 15.12 -9.44
C ASN A 39 5.84 14.36 -8.18
N GLY A 40 6.79 13.65 -7.59
CA GLY A 40 6.57 12.89 -6.35
C GLY A 40 6.13 11.45 -6.55
N VAL A 41 5.41 11.13 -7.64
CA VAL A 41 4.92 9.76 -7.92
C VAL A 41 5.92 8.90 -8.70
N LEU A 42 6.83 9.49 -9.48
CA LEU A 42 7.86 8.74 -10.21
C LEU A 42 8.96 8.26 -9.27
N LYS A 43 9.21 6.96 -9.28
CA LYS A 43 10.23 6.27 -8.48
C LYS A 43 11.22 5.53 -9.38
N CYS A 44 12.47 5.50 -8.98
CA CYS A 44 13.49 4.70 -9.64
C CYS A 44 13.34 3.23 -9.28
N ALA A 45 13.42 2.32 -10.25
CA ALA A 45 13.28 0.88 -10.03
C ALA A 45 14.42 0.31 -9.16
N GLU A 46 15.68 0.79 -9.33
CA GLU A 46 16.81 0.25 -8.59
C GLU A 46 16.94 0.83 -7.18
N CYS A 47 16.85 2.16 -7.01
CA CYS A 47 17.08 2.75 -5.70
C CYS A 47 15.81 3.13 -4.92
N GLY A 48 14.62 2.99 -5.51
CA GLY A 48 13.33 3.31 -4.91
C GLY A 48 13.07 4.80 -4.66
N LYS A 49 14.08 5.67 -4.83
CA LYS A 49 13.95 7.10 -4.55
C LYS A 49 13.18 7.83 -5.64
N THR A 50 12.58 8.96 -5.27
CA THR A 50 11.80 9.79 -6.19
C THR A 50 12.69 10.40 -7.28
N MET A 51 12.19 10.37 -8.53
CA MET A 51 12.86 11.03 -9.65
C MET A 51 12.65 12.54 -9.61
N SER A 52 13.68 13.28 -10.02
CA SER A 52 13.66 14.75 -10.07
C SER A 52 13.33 15.24 -11.46
N ARG A 53 12.47 16.25 -11.55
CA ARG A 53 12.24 16.99 -12.81
C ARG A 53 13.39 17.95 -13.07
N ASN A 54 13.87 17.95 -14.30
CA ASN A 54 14.93 18.81 -14.79
C ASN A 54 14.54 19.39 -16.17
N SER A 55 15.19 20.48 -16.55
CA SER A 55 15.07 21.06 -17.90
C SER A 55 16.46 21.25 -18.50
N LYS A 56 16.61 20.94 -19.79
CA LYS A 56 17.82 21.30 -20.57
C LYS A 56 17.53 22.57 -21.35
N LYS A 57 18.29 23.62 -21.07
CA LYS A 57 18.25 24.90 -21.82
C LYS A 57 19.19 24.84 -23.05
N ASN A 58 18.92 23.97 -24.00
CA ASN A 58 19.65 23.98 -25.30
C ASN A 58 18.64 24.17 -26.43
N GLY A 59 18.11 25.39 -26.60
CA GLY A 59 17.31 25.82 -27.75
C GLY A 59 15.90 25.23 -27.84
N LYS A 60 15.55 24.17 -27.15
CA LYS A 60 14.21 23.63 -26.95
C LYS A 60 14.10 23.22 -25.48
N ASP A 61 13.24 23.88 -24.72
CA ASP A 61 12.93 23.52 -23.35
C ASP A 61 12.39 22.08 -23.30
N ARG A 62 13.27 21.11 -23.09
CA ARG A 62 12.88 19.70 -22.92
C ARG A 62 12.93 19.37 -21.45
N GLU A 63 11.77 19.22 -20.87
CA GLU A 63 11.61 18.75 -19.53
C GLU A 63 11.72 17.23 -19.46
N PHE A 64 12.43 16.74 -18.44
CA PHE A 64 12.62 15.32 -18.22
C PHE A 64 12.73 15.00 -16.73
N TYR A 65 12.50 13.75 -16.40
CA TYR A 65 12.73 13.18 -15.10
C TYR A 65 14.02 12.36 -15.10
N CYS A 66 14.81 12.46 -14.03
CA CYS A 66 15.98 11.61 -13.82
C CYS A 66 16.07 11.14 -12.38
N CYS A 67 16.73 10.01 -12.16
CA CYS A 67 16.98 9.48 -10.82
C CYS A 67 17.79 10.50 -10.00
N ARG A 68 17.25 10.86 -8.82
CA ARG A 68 17.90 11.82 -7.93
C ARG A 68 19.21 11.28 -7.38
N THR A 69 19.26 9.99 -7.02
CA THR A 69 20.48 9.36 -6.49
C THR A 69 21.60 9.38 -7.53
N TYR A 70 21.29 9.03 -8.79
CA TYR A 70 22.26 9.10 -9.87
C TYR A 70 22.77 10.54 -10.11
N ARG A 71 21.86 11.50 -10.10
CA ARG A 71 22.23 12.91 -10.32
C ARG A 71 23.12 13.46 -9.21
N ASP A 72 22.81 13.14 -7.95
CA ASP A 72 23.47 13.72 -6.79
C ASP A 72 24.75 12.94 -6.41
N HIS A 73 24.83 11.63 -6.68
CA HIS A 73 25.93 10.76 -6.24
C HIS A 73 26.60 9.96 -7.37
N GLY A 74 26.06 9.99 -8.60
CA GLY A 74 26.67 9.36 -9.77
C GLY A 74 26.45 7.84 -9.89
N LYS A 75 27.21 7.22 -10.81
CA LYS A 75 27.05 5.82 -11.21
C LYS A 75 27.36 4.80 -10.11
N ALA A 76 28.10 5.18 -9.08
CA ALA A 76 28.42 4.27 -7.99
C ALA A 76 27.20 3.92 -7.12
N TYR A 77 26.14 4.74 -7.16
CA TYR A 77 24.97 4.59 -6.30
C TYR A 77 23.67 4.23 -7.03
N CYS A 78 23.59 4.50 -8.32
CA CYS A 78 22.45 4.13 -9.15
C CYS A 78 22.79 4.25 -10.64
N THR A 79 22.04 3.58 -11.51
CA THR A 79 22.20 3.69 -12.95
C THR A 79 21.46 4.91 -13.52
N HIS A 80 21.70 5.22 -14.79
CA HIS A 80 21.13 6.39 -15.44
C HIS A 80 19.68 6.16 -15.88
N HIS A 81 18.74 6.69 -15.12
CA HIS A 81 17.33 6.69 -15.47
C HIS A 81 16.91 8.06 -16.00
N PHE A 82 16.42 8.08 -17.21
CA PHE A 82 15.95 9.28 -17.89
C PHE A 82 14.60 9.01 -18.54
N LEU A 83 13.65 9.91 -18.33
CA LEU A 83 12.31 9.82 -18.89
C LEU A 83 11.84 11.22 -19.35
N SER A 84 11.43 11.36 -20.62
CA SER A 84 10.81 12.58 -21.11
C SER A 84 9.52 12.88 -20.36
N SER A 85 9.34 14.12 -19.92
CA SER A 85 8.12 14.54 -19.20
C SER A 85 6.87 14.41 -20.08
N ILE A 86 6.99 14.68 -21.36
CA ILE A 86 5.89 14.57 -22.33
C ILE A 86 5.50 13.10 -22.53
N ASP A 87 6.51 12.22 -22.70
CA ASP A 87 6.24 10.80 -22.96
C ASP A 87 5.66 10.13 -21.72
N ALA A 88 6.18 10.45 -20.53
CA ALA A 88 5.62 9.99 -19.28
C ALA A 88 4.13 10.35 -19.13
N GLN A 89 3.78 11.61 -19.40
CA GLN A 89 2.39 12.06 -19.33
C GLN A 89 1.49 11.35 -20.36
N LYS A 90 1.99 11.14 -21.58
CA LYS A 90 1.24 10.40 -22.63
C LYS A 90 0.99 8.95 -22.21
N MET A 91 2.00 8.27 -21.69
CA MET A 91 1.89 6.88 -21.24
C MET A 91 0.87 6.73 -20.10
N VAL A 92 0.95 7.59 -19.08
CA VAL A 92 0.00 7.60 -17.98
C VAL A 92 -1.42 7.91 -18.47
N LEU A 93 -1.58 8.90 -19.32
CA LEU A 93 -2.88 9.26 -19.88
C LEU A 93 -3.50 8.13 -20.71
N ALA A 94 -2.67 7.44 -21.51
CA ALA A 94 -3.11 6.30 -22.30
C ALA A 94 -3.58 5.15 -21.42
N SER A 95 -2.81 4.82 -20.37
CA SER A 95 -3.15 3.77 -19.41
C SER A 95 -4.46 4.08 -18.66
N ILE A 96 -4.63 5.30 -18.14
CA ILE A 96 -5.87 5.69 -17.45
C ILE A 96 -7.08 5.57 -18.38
N ARG A 97 -6.97 6.03 -19.65
CA ARG A 97 -8.05 5.93 -20.64
C ARG A 97 -8.41 4.47 -20.95
N GLU A 98 -7.41 3.61 -21.06
CA GLU A 98 -7.61 2.19 -21.31
C GLU A 98 -8.38 1.55 -20.15
N LYS A 99 -7.93 1.75 -18.91
CA LYS A 99 -8.60 1.23 -17.71
C LYS A 99 -10.01 1.80 -17.54
N ALA A 100 -10.21 3.10 -17.85
CA ALA A 100 -11.54 3.71 -17.83
C ALA A 100 -12.49 3.10 -18.88
N ARG A 101 -11.98 2.74 -20.07
CA ARG A 101 -12.78 2.02 -21.08
C ARG A 101 -13.14 0.61 -20.61
N LEU A 102 -12.21 -0.09 -19.98
CA LEU A 102 -12.48 -1.43 -19.41
C LEU A 102 -13.51 -1.36 -18.28
N ALA A 103 -13.45 -0.33 -17.43
CA ALA A 103 -14.41 -0.12 -16.36
C ALA A 103 -15.86 0.15 -16.84
N LEU A 104 -16.04 0.57 -18.10
CA LEU A 104 -17.34 0.82 -18.71
C LEU A 104 -17.86 -0.38 -19.51
N LYS A 105 -17.02 -1.36 -19.83
CA LYS A 105 -17.42 -2.61 -20.46
C LYS A 105 -18.00 -3.55 -19.41
N ASP A 106 -19.12 -4.18 -19.75
CA ASP A 106 -19.74 -5.23 -18.94
C ASP A 106 -19.83 -4.89 -17.43
N ASP A 107 -20.22 -3.64 -17.13
CA ASP A 107 -20.27 -3.10 -15.76
C ASP A 107 -18.95 -3.19 -14.98
N GLY A 108 -17.83 -3.22 -15.70
CA GLY A 108 -16.49 -3.27 -15.11
C GLY A 108 -16.01 -4.67 -14.74
N LYS A 109 -16.73 -5.73 -15.13
CA LYS A 109 -16.35 -7.13 -14.82
C LYS A 109 -14.94 -7.46 -15.28
N LEU A 110 -14.56 -7.08 -16.51
CA LEU A 110 -13.23 -7.35 -17.04
C LEU A 110 -12.14 -6.63 -16.24
N LEU A 111 -12.38 -5.40 -15.81
CA LEU A 111 -11.43 -4.68 -14.95
C LEU A 111 -11.37 -5.28 -13.55
N GLN A 112 -12.51 -5.72 -13.02
CA GLN A 112 -12.57 -6.43 -11.75
C GLN A 112 -11.78 -7.74 -11.81
N GLU A 113 -11.92 -8.53 -12.87
CA GLU A 113 -11.13 -9.73 -13.10
C GLU A 113 -9.62 -9.44 -13.14
N LEU A 114 -9.20 -8.39 -13.85
CA LEU A 114 -7.78 -7.97 -13.87
C LEU A 114 -7.26 -7.57 -12.49
N CYS A 115 -8.09 -6.91 -11.68
CA CYS A 115 -7.71 -6.51 -10.31
C CYS A 115 -7.71 -7.71 -9.34
N THR A 116 -8.53 -8.73 -9.60
CA THR A 116 -8.69 -9.91 -8.72
C THR A 116 -7.83 -11.10 -9.15
N MET A 117 -7.27 -11.12 -10.36
CA MET A 117 -6.41 -12.22 -10.83
C MET A 117 -5.21 -12.50 -9.91
N ALA A 118 -4.80 -11.54 -9.11
CA ALA A 118 -3.82 -11.73 -8.04
C ALA A 118 -4.40 -12.42 -6.77
N VAL A 119 -5.71 -12.62 -6.71
CA VAL A 119 -6.45 -13.10 -5.51
C VAL A 119 -7.20 -14.41 -5.77
N ASP A 120 -7.45 -14.78 -7.04
CA ASP A 120 -8.36 -15.88 -7.42
C ASP A 120 -7.87 -17.30 -7.09
N GLU A 121 -6.61 -17.50 -6.76
CA GLU A 121 -6.19 -18.79 -6.16
C GLU A 121 -6.76 -19.02 -4.75
N GLN A 122 -7.34 -17.99 -4.13
CA GLN A 122 -7.71 -18.01 -2.69
C GLN A 122 -9.22 -18.10 -2.42
N THR A 123 -10.09 -17.85 -3.41
CA THR A 123 -11.54 -17.81 -3.17
C THR A 123 -12.22 -19.19 -3.16
N SER A 124 -11.64 -20.19 -3.80
CA SER A 124 -12.19 -21.58 -3.75
C SER A 124 -12.14 -22.18 -2.34
N ASP A 125 -11.24 -21.70 -1.49
CA ASP A 125 -11.01 -22.23 -0.16
C ASP A 125 -11.79 -21.52 0.95
N ARG A 126 -12.47 -20.38 0.69
CA ARG A 126 -13.13 -19.59 1.74
C ARG A 126 -14.12 -20.41 2.59
N LYS A 127 -14.95 -21.26 1.94
CA LYS A 127 -15.89 -22.13 2.66
C LYS A 127 -15.19 -23.17 3.53
N THR A 128 -14.06 -23.68 3.05
CA THR A 128 -13.25 -24.67 3.77
C THR A 128 -12.58 -24.01 4.96
N LEU A 129 -11.98 -22.85 4.78
CA LEU A 129 -11.36 -22.05 5.85
C LEU A 129 -12.37 -21.59 6.90
N MET A 130 -13.57 -21.16 6.51
CA MET A 130 -14.64 -20.84 7.47
C MET A 130 -15.02 -22.05 8.34
N LYS A 131 -15.16 -23.23 7.74
CA LYS A 131 -15.42 -24.46 8.50
C LYS A 131 -14.28 -24.82 9.44
N GLN A 132 -13.02 -24.53 9.06
CA GLN A 132 -11.88 -24.73 9.95
C GLN A 132 -11.95 -23.78 11.15
N VAL A 133 -12.25 -22.51 10.93
CA VAL A 133 -12.44 -21.52 12.01
C VAL A 133 -13.58 -21.95 12.96
N GLU A 134 -14.72 -22.41 12.44
CA GLU A 134 -15.83 -22.89 13.26
C GLU A 134 -15.43 -24.09 14.11
N LYS A 135 -14.73 -25.07 13.52
CA LYS A 135 -14.21 -26.24 14.26
C LYS A 135 -13.17 -25.83 15.32
N ALA A 136 -12.26 -24.93 14.98
CA ALA A 136 -11.27 -24.44 15.91
C ALA A 136 -11.91 -23.68 17.09
N LYS A 137 -12.91 -22.83 16.82
CA LYS A 137 -13.69 -22.14 17.88
C LYS A 137 -14.46 -23.10 18.76
N ALA A 138 -15.09 -24.13 18.19
CA ALA A 138 -15.75 -25.18 18.97
C ALA A 138 -14.76 -25.92 19.86
N ARG A 139 -13.56 -26.24 19.32
CA ARG A 139 -12.52 -26.93 20.10
C ARG A 139 -11.96 -26.06 21.22
N LEU A 140 -11.81 -24.74 21.02
CA LEU A 140 -11.42 -23.80 22.09
C LEU A 140 -12.43 -23.82 23.23
N ALA A 141 -13.74 -23.80 22.93
CA ALA A 141 -14.77 -23.87 23.94
C ALA A 141 -14.76 -25.22 24.71
N GLU A 142 -14.43 -26.33 24.03
CA GLU A 142 -14.24 -27.63 24.70
C GLU A 142 -13.01 -27.60 25.65
N ILE A 143 -11.91 -27.01 25.21
CA ILE A 143 -10.68 -26.89 26.02
C ILE A 143 -10.95 -26.08 27.29
N ASP A 144 -11.72 -24.98 27.20
CA ASP A 144 -12.08 -24.17 28.35
C ASP A 144 -12.88 -24.99 29.39
N ILE A 145 -13.82 -25.83 28.93
CA ILE A 145 -14.57 -26.74 29.82
C ILE A 145 -13.65 -27.77 30.44
N ILE A 146 -12.73 -28.35 29.65
CA ILE A 146 -11.79 -29.37 30.15
C ILE A 146 -10.86 -28.76 31.19
N ILE A 147 -10.31 -27.58 30.95
CA ILE A 147 -9.43 -26.88 31.89
C ILE A 147 -10.17 -26.57 33.19
N SER A 148 -11.43 -26.12 33.11
CA SER A 148 -12.26 -25.88 34.29
C SER A 148 -12.45 -27.15 35.15
N ASN A 149 -12.78 -28.28 34.50
CA ASN A 149 -12.92 -29.56 35.19
C ASN A 149 -11.60 -30.06 35.82
N ILE A 150 -10.49 -29.92 35.11
CA ILE A 150 -9.16 -30.27 35.61
C ILE A 150 -8.80 -29.43 36.86
N TYR A 151 -9.16 -28.14 36.85
CA TYR A 151 -8.95 -27.23 37.95
C TYR A 151 -9.78 -27.65 39.20
N GLU A 152 -11.07 -27.99 38.99
CA GLU A 152 -11.93 -28.50 40.08
C GLU A 152 -11.40 -29.81 40.68
N ASP A 153 -11.01 -30.76 39.83
CA ASP A 153 -10.47 -32.05 40.29
C ASP A 153 -9.14 -31.88 41.03
N LYS A 154 -8.33 -30.90 40.63
CA LYS A 154 -7.12 -30.53 41.35
C LYS A 154 -7.44 -29.97 42.74
N ALA A 155 -8.41 -29.05 42.79
CA ALA A 155 -8.84 -28.43 44.07
C ALA A 155 -9.41 -29.44 45.04
N LEU A 156 -10.07 -30.50 44.56
CA LEU A 156 -10.63 -31.61 45.33
C LEU A 156 -9.60 -32.71 45.68
N GLY A 157 -8.34 -32.53 45.24
CA GLY A 157 -7.27 -33.50 45.52
C GLY A 157 -7.35 -34.82 44.73
N ARG A 158 -8.17 -34.86 43.66
CA ARG A 158 -8.36 -36.05 42.82
C ARG A 158 -7.25 -36.28 41.82
N ILE A 159 -6.53 -35.20 41.43
CA ILE A 159 -5.43 -35.24 40.45
C ILE A 159 -4.12 -34.87 41.12
N PRO A 160 -3.05 -35.70 40.99
CA PRO A 160 -1.71 -35.36 41.46
C PRO A 160 -1.13 -34.14 40.73
N GLU A 161 -0.30 -33.35 41.42
CA GLU A 161 0.31 -32.09 40.91
C GLU A 161 0.98 -32.24 39.54
N HIS A 162 1.83 -33.27 39.42
CA HIS A 162 2.58 -33.50 38.17
C HIS A 162 1.67 -33.79 36.97
N ARG A 163 0.52 -34.45 37.17
CA ARG A 163 -0.48 -34.68 36.12
C ARG A 163 -1.25 -33.42 35.76
N TYR A 164 -1.63 -32.64 36.76
CA TYR A 164 -2.28 -31.35 36.57
C TYR A 164 -1.42 -30.45 35.68
N LEU A 165 -0.14 -30.26 36.02
CA LEU A 165 0.79 -29.44 35.27
C LEU A 165 0.96 -29.94 33.81
N ALA A 166 1.14 -31.25 33.61
CA ALA A 166 1.29 -31.81 32.27
C ALA A 166 0.01 -31.66 31.40
N MET A 167 -1.17 -31.76 31.99
CA MET A 167 -2.44 -31.61 31.28
C MET A 167 -2.70 -30.13 30.92
N THR A 168 -2.49 -29.22 31.86
CA THR A 168 -2.62 -27.76 31.60
C THR A 168 -1.66 -27.29 30.55
N GLU A 169 -0.37 -27.65 30.60
CA GLU A 169 0.62 -27.30 29.60
C GLU A 169 0.22 -27.78 28.20
N LYS A 170 -0.29 -29.02 28.10
CA LYS A 170 -0.77 -29.56 26.82
C LYS A 170 -1.95 -28.77 26.26
N TYR A 171 -2.96 -28.47 27.06
CA TYR A 171 -4.15 -27.74 26.61
C TYR A 171 -3.86 -26.26 26.35
N ASP A 172 -2.97 -25.64 27.12
CA ASP A 172 -2.51 -24.27 26.84
C ASP A 172 -1.75 -24.17 25.53
N ALA A 173 -0.93 -25.17 25.19
CA ALA A 173 -0.25 -25.22 23.91
C ALA A 173 -1.24 -25.40 22.73
N GLU A 174 -2.23 -26.31 22.90
CA GLU A 174 -3.29 -26.53 21.91
C GLU A 174 -4.14 -25.26 21.74
N PHE A 175 -4.51 -24.60 22.83
CA PHE A 175 -5.28 -23.35 22.84
C PHE A 175 -4.55 -22.24 22.05
N LYS A 176 -3.29 -21.99 22.36
CA LYS A 176 -2.48 -20.97 21.67
C LYS A 176 -2.35 -21.26 20.18
N LYS A 177 -2.17 -22.52 19.81
CA LYS A 177 -2.08 -22.94 18.40
C LYS A 177 -3.37 -22.65 17.65
N LEU A 178 -4.52 -23.08 18.21
CA LEU A 178 -5.83 -22.85 17.58
C LEU A 178 -6.17 -21.36 17.49
N GLN A 179 -5.82 -20.58 18.51
CA GLN A 179 -6.02 -19.12 18.49
C GLN A 179 -5.20 -18.45 17.38
N SER A 180 -3.93 -18.84 17.20
CA SER A 180 -3.09 -18.34 16.11
C SER A 180 -3.66 -18.72 14.74
N GLU A 181 -4.10 -19.94 14.56
CA GLU A 181 -4.72 -20.41 13.31
C GLU A 181 -5.99 -19.61 12.96
N ILE A 182 -6.85 -19.32 13.95
CA ILE A 182 -8.04 -18.50 13.76
C ILE A 182 -7.65 -17.07 13.35
N GLU A 183 -6.72 -16.47 14.06
CA GLU A 183 -6.26 -15.10 13.79
C GLU A 183 -5.65 -14.96 12.38
N GLU A 184 -4.84 -15.93 11.96
CA GLU A 184 -4.27 -15.95 10.60
C GLU A 184 -5.35 -15.99 9.53
N ILE A 185 -6.37 -16.87 9.70
CA ILE A 185 -7.47 -17.00 8.72
C ILE A 185 -8.36 -15.75 8.73
N GLU A 186 -8.69 -15.17 9.88
CA GLU A 186 -9.49 -13.96 9.99
C GLU A 186 -8.77 -12.73 9.40
N ASN A 187 -7.46 -12.62 9.61
CA ASN A 187 -6.62 -11.59 9.00
C ASN A 187 -6.58 -11.73 7.48
N HIS A 188 -6.47 -12.96 6.98
CA HIS A 188 -6.54 -13.26 5.55
C HIS A 188 -7.88 -12.81 4.95
N PHE A 189 -9.02 -13.15 5.55
CA PHE A 189 -10.34 -12.70 5.08
C PHE A 189 -10.47 -11.18 5.09
N SER A 190 -10.02 -10.53 6.16
CA SER A 190 -10.03 -9.07 6.26
C SER A 190 -9.22 -8.40 5.14
N ALA A 191 -8.08 -8.99 4.75
CA ALA A 191 -7.28 -8.48 3.64
C ALA A 191 -7.99 -8.62 2.29
N VAL A 192 -8.63 -9.77 2.03
CA VAL A 192 -9.40 -10.04 0.79
C VAL A 192 -10.61 -9.10 0.69
N ASP A 193 -11.38 -8.96 1.77
CA ASP A 193 -12.55 -8.08 1.79
C ASP A 193 -12.16 -6.60 1.57
N LYS A 194 -11.06 -6.15 2.16
CA LYS A 194 -10.52 -4.80 1.91
C LYS A 194 -10.11 -4.62 0.46
N GLN A 195 -9.50 -5.62 -0.16
CA GLN A 195 -9.09 -5.55 -1.55
C GLN A 195 -10.29 -5.48 -2.50
N GLN A 196 -11.36 -6.22 -2.22
CA GLN A 196 -12.59 -6.15 -2.99
C GLN A 196 -13.21 -4.75 -2.93
N ILE A 197 -13.35 -4.17 -1.73
CA ILE A 197 -13.85 -2.81 -1.54
C ILE A 197 -12.96 -1.81 -2.29
N ASN A 198 -11.65 -1.95 -2.22
CA ASN A 198 -10.70 -1.10 -2.91
C ASN A 198 -10.85 -1.19 -4.44
N THR A 199 -11.09 -2.39 -4.97
CA THR A 199 -11.33 -2.61 -6.41
C THR A 199 -12.61 -1.94 -6.87
N GLU A 200 -13.69 -2.06 -6.13
CA GLU A 200 -14.97 -1.41 -6.43
C GLU A 200 -14.83 0.12 -6.43
N MET A 201 -14.16 0.67 -5.41
CA MET A 201 -13.85 2.11 -5.35
C MET A 201 -13.01 2.57 -6.53
N PHE A 202 -11.99 1.81 -6.92
CA PHE A 202 -11.16 2.14 -8.07
C PHE A 202 -11.99 2.18 -9.37
N ILE A 203 -12.85 1.18 -9.59
CA ILE A 203 -13.71 1.11 -10.76
C ILE A 203 -14.66 2.32 -10.81
N GLU A 204 -15.24 2.70 -9.69
CA GLU A 204 -16.12 3.88 -9.60
C GLU A 204 -15.37 5.18 -9.94
N ILE A 205 -14.19 5.36 -9.36
CA ILE A 205 -13.39 6.57 -9.60
C ILE A 205 -12.91 6.65 -11.04
N ILE A 206 -12.37 5.56 -11.60
CA ILE A 206 -11.77 5.58 -12.94
C ILE A 206 -12.80 5.79 -14.05
N ARG A 207 -14.05 5.39 -13.86
CA ARG A 207 -15.16 5.63 -14.81
C ARG A 207 -15.34 7.12 -15.13
N ASN A 208 -15.06 8.01 -14.16
CA ASN A 208 -15.17 9.45 -14.32
C ASN A 208 -14.10 10.04 -15.25
N TYR A 209 -13.04 9.29 -15.53
CA TYR A 209 -11.88 9.75 -16.29
C TYR A 209 -11.81 9.23 -17.73
N ARG A 210 -12.93 8.75 -18.30
CA ARG A 210 -12.99 8.23 -19.67
C ARG A 210 -12.50 9.22 -20.73
N ASP A 211 -12.95 10.46 -20.65
CA ASP A 211 -12.79 11.46 -21.69
C ASP A 211 -11.73 12.53 -21.36
N ILE A 212 -10.81 12.21 -20.43
CA ILE A 212 -9.74 13.12 -20.06
C ILE A 212 -8.81 13.41 -21.26
N ARG A 213 -8.56 14.71 -21.51
CA ARG A 213 -7.66 15.15 -22.57
C ARG A 213 -6.26 15.48 -22.07
N LYS A 214 -6.16 15.93 -20.83
CA LYS A 214 -4.90 16.32 -20.18
C LYS A 214 -4.81 15.69 -18.77
N LEU A 215 -3.61 15.29 -18.40
CA LEU A 215 -3.31 14.85 -17.07
C LEU A 215 -3.21 16.07 -16.16
N THR A 216 -3.90 16.04 -15.02
CA THR A 216 -3.83 17.08 -13.98
C THR A 216 -3.25 16.49 -12.68
N PRO A 217 -2.68 17.33 -11.79
CA PRO A 217 -2.21 16.85 -10.50
C PRO A 217 -3.31 16.15 -9.68
N GLN A 218 -4.56 16.61 -9.80
CA GLN A 218 -5.69 15.99 -9.13
C GLN A 218 -5.93 14.56 -9.62
N ILE A 219 -6.00 14.35 -10.95
CA ILE A 219 -6.18 13.02 -11.54
C ILE A 219 -5.07 12.05 -11.09
N VAL A 220 -3.82 12.53 -11.07
CA VAL A 220 -2.68 11.73 -10.59
C VAL A 220 -2.84 11.41 -9.11
N SER A 221 -3.23 12.38 -8.29
CA SER A 221 -3.46 12.17 -6.87
C SER A 221 -4.59 11.19 -6.58
N ASP A 222 -5.65 11.21 -7.36
CA ASP A 222 -6.82 10.35 -7.15
C ASP A 222 -6.56 8.90 -7.57
N LEU A 223 -5.81 8.70 -8.66
CA LEU A 223 -5.68 7.39 -9.30
C LEU A 223 -4.32 6.71 -9.05
N ILE A 224 -3.22 7.45 -8.89
CA ILE A 224 -1.87 6.91 -8.93
C ILE A 224 -1.22 6.97 -7.55
N ASP A 225 -0.71 5.83 -7.09
CA ASP A 225 0.13 5.74 -5.89
C ASP A 225 1.59 6.05 -6.25
N LYS A 226 2.15 5.29 -7.19
CA LYS A 226 3.52 5.48 -7.67
C LYS A 226 3.67 4.96 -9.10
N ILE A 227 4.72 5.41 -9.77
CA ILE A 227 5.14 4.91 -11.08
C ILE A 227 6.60 4.51 -10.95
N VAL A 228 6.93 3.26 -11.25
CA VAL A 228 8.28 2.73 -11.18
C VAL A 228 8.90 2.78 -12.57
N VAL A 229 10.08 3.41 -12.65
CA VAL A 229 10.80 3.63 -13.92
C VAL A 229 12.15 2.91 -13.86
N GLY A 230 12.33 1.92 -14.74
CA GLY A 230 13.57 1.17 -14.88
C GLY A 230 14.61 1.86 -15.76
N GLU A 231 15.74 1.21 -15.90
CA GLU A 231 16.80 1.63 -16.81
C GLU A 231 16.37 1.44 -18.26
N ARG A 232 16.79 2.36 -19.12
CA ARG A 232 16.56 2.23 -20.55
C ARG A 232 17.56 1.26 -21.15
N GLN A 233 17.09 0.19 -21.75
CA GLN A 233 17.89 -0.87 -22.34
C GLN A 233 17.70 -0.93 -23.87
N ASN A 234 18.74 -1.30 -24.59
CA ASN A 234 18.65 -1.56 -26.02
C ASN A 234 18.58 -3.08 -26.21
N ILE A 235 17.44 -3.56 -26.68
CA ILE A 235 17.23 -4.98 -27.00
C ILE A 235 17.00 -5.05 -28.51
N ASP A 236 17.91 -5.70 -29.22
CA ASP A 236 17.86 -5.89 -30.68
C ASP A 236 17.65 -4.60 -31.48
N GLY A 237 18.30 -3.51 -31.06
CA GLY A 237 18.19 -2.19 -31.73
C GLY A 237 16.98 -1.37 -31.29
N VAL A 238 16.08 -1.92 -30.47
CA VAL A 238 14.90 -1.24 -29.92
C VAL A 238 15.18 -0.79 -28.49
N TRP A 239 14.92 0.49 -28.23
CA TRP A 239 15.04 1.03 -26.88
C TRP A 239 13.77 0.75 -26.06
N VAL A 240 13.90 -0.09 -25.04
CA VAL A 240 12.85 -0.44 -24.09
C VAL A 240 13.16 0.14 -22.71
N GLN A 241 12.12 0.51 -21.98
CA GLN A 241 12.22 0.99 -20.61
C GLN A 241 11.03 0.49 -19.81
N GLN A 242 11.29 -0.09 -18.64
CA GLN A 242 10.23 -0.48 -17.72
C GLN A 242 9.50 0.76 -17.21
N PHE A 243 8.16 0.72 -17.22
CA PHE A 243 7.30 1.80 -16.78
C PHE A 243 6.03 1.23 -16.16
N ASP A 244 6.08 0.95 -14.87
CA ASP A 244 5.00 0.31 -14.14
C ASP A 244 4.18 1.32 -13.37
N ILE A 245 2.88 1.37 -13.63
CA ILE A 245 1.95 2.28 -12.97
C ILE A 245 1.21 1.52 -11.88
N TYR A 246 1.42 1.94 -10.63
CA TYR A 246 0.69 1.43 -9.48
C TYR A 246 -0.48 2.35 -9.19
N TYR A 247 -1.68 1.83 -9.38
CA TYR A 247 -2.91 2.55 -9.10
C TYR A 247 -3.24 2.48 -7.62
N ARG A 248 -3.83 3.55 -7.10
CA ARG A 248 -4.39 3.55 -5.75
C ARG A 248 -5.46 2.48 -5.66
N PHE A 249 -5.55 1.86 -4.50
CA PHE A 249 -6.52 0.81 -4.17
C PHE A 249 -6.21 -0.57 -4.77
N VAL A 250 -5.68 -0.67 -6.01
CA VAL A 250 -5.54 -1.95 -6.73
C VAL A 250 -4.10 -2.32 -7.09
N GLY A 251 -3.13 -1.40 -6.91
CA GLY A 251 -1.73 -1.68 -7.21
C GLY A 251 -1.39 -1.71 -8.70
N LEU A 252 -0.53 -2.62 -9.10
CA LEU A 252 -0.10 -2.80 -10.49
C LEU A 252 -1.15 -3.65 -11.24
N ILE A 253 -1.74 -3.09 -12.31
CA ILE A 253 -2.73 -3.75 -13.17
C ILE A 253 -2.52 -3.39 -14.65
#